data_153ee19ed53f78296de875dcfb14dcbf
#
_entry.id   153ee19ed53f78296de875dcfb14dcbf
#
_cell.length_a   1.000
_cell.length_b   1.000
_cell.length_c   1.000
_cell.angle_alpha   90.00
_cell.angle_beta   90.00
_cell.angle_gamma   90.00
#
_symmetry.space_group_name_H-M   'P 1'
#
loop_
_entity.id
_entity.type
_entity.pdbx_description
1 polymer ?
#
loop_
_entity_poly.entity_id
_entity_poly.type
_entity_poly.pdbx_seq_one_letter_code
_entity_poly.pdbx_strand_id
1 'polypeptide(L)'
;GYVYVAQVAMGADQAQTLKALREAESYDGPSIVICYCPCLEQHIKAGMGTSQDEMKKAVECGYWHLYRYDPRRIAEGKNPFQLDSKEPDTSKVMDFLMGENRFASLKNNFPDKADALYAKEVEDVKARYAKYKKLAEG
;
A
#
# COMPACT_ATOMS: atom_id res chain seq x y z
N GLY A 1 11.22 13.71 12.21
CA GLY A 1 12.15 12.92 11.43
C GLY A 1 12.87 13.75 10.37
N TYR A 2 13.93 13.22 9.84
CA TYR A 2 14.78 13.88 8.82
C TYR A 2 14.96 12.99 7.58
N VAL A 3 14.17 11.94 7.45
CA VAL A 3 14.17 11.02 6.30
C VAL A 3 12.90 11.29 5.49
N TYR A 4 13.04 11.51 4.18
CA TYR A 4 11.88 11.47 3.29
C TYR A 4 11.41 10.04 3.13
N VAL A 5 10.11 9.80 3.27
CA VAL A 5 9.54 8.45 3.11
C VAL A 5 8.30 8.53 2.22
N ALA A 6 8.23 7.64 1.23
CA ALA A 6 7.02 7.49 0.42
C ALA A 6 6.65 6.02 0.27
N GLN A 7 5.36 5.74 0.21
CA GLN A 7 4.81 4.44 -0.14
C GLN A 7 3.97 4.59 -1.40
N VAL A 8 4.31 3.82 -2.43
CA VAL A 8 3.78 3.98 -3.78
C VAL A 8 3.37 2.65 -4.40
N ALA A 9 2.51 2.72 -5.42
CA ALA A 9 2.16 1.60 -6.29
C ALA A 9 1.91 2.14 -7.70
N MET A 10 2.84 1.92 -8.61
CA MET A 10 2.80 2.49 -9.96
C MET A 10 1.53 2.11 -10.73
N GLY A 11 1.06 0.87 -10.60
CA GLY A 11 -0.17 0.42 -11.25
C GLY A 11 -1.45 1.05 -10.69
N ALA A 12 -1.40 1.56 -9.46
CA ALA A 12 -2.54 2.24 -8.84
C ALA A 12 -2.57 3.74 -9.14
N ASP A 13 -1.41 4.41 -9.04
CA ASP A 13 -1.28 5.85 -9.30
C ASP A 13 0.13 6.19 -9.79
N GLN A 14 0.26 6.33 -11.10
CA GLN A 14 1.51 6.71 -11.75
C GLN A 14 1.94 8.14 -11.41
N ALA A 15 0.98 9.05 -11.29
CA ALA A 15 1.27 10.46 -10.99
C ALA A 15 1.80 10.61 -9.56
N GLN A 16 1.21 9.92 -8.59
CA GLN A 16 1.68 9.89 -7.21
C GLN A 16 3.09 9.26 -7.13
N THR A 17 3.33 8.16 -7.84
CA THR A 17 4.64 7.50 -7.89
C THR A 17 5.71 8.44 -8.45
N LEU A 18 5.43 9.11 -9.58
CA LEU A 18 6.36 10.06 -10.19
C LEU A 18 6.63 11.26 -9.26
N LYS A 19 5.58 11.77 -8.60
CA LYS A 19 5.71 12.86 -7.63
C LYS A 19 6.60 12.46 -6.46
N ALA A 20 6.38 11.27 -5.87
CA ALA A 20 7.18 10.76 -4.78
C ALA A 20 8.67 10.61 -5.14
N LEU A 21 8.96 10.10 -6.35
CA LEU A 21 10.33 9.97 -6.84
C LEU A 21 11.02 11.34 -7.02
N ARG A 22 10.32 12.33 -7.59
CA ARG A 22 10.85 13.69 -7.75
C ARG A 22 11.09 14.38 -6.41
N GLU A 23 10.17 14.21 -5.45
CA GLU A 23 10.34 14.75 -4.10
C GLU A 23 11.52 14.09 -3.39
N ALA A 24 11.67 12.76 -3.50
CA ALA A 24 12.79 12.00 -2.94
C ALA A 24 14.15 12.44 -3.54
N GLU A 25 14.20 12.64 -4.86
CA GLU A 25 15.41 13.12 -5.57
C GLU A 25 15.81 14.56 -5.16
N SER A 26 14.80 15.41 -4.98
CA SER A 26 15.03 16.83 -4.61
C SER A 26 15.29 17.04 -3.11
N TYR A 27 15.14 16.02 -2.30
CA TYR A 27 15.35 16.11 -0.86
C TYR A 27 16.86 16.02 -0.53
N ASP A 28 17.36 17.03 0.17
CA ASP A 28 18.78 17.06 0.63
C ASP A 28 18.92 16.24 1.92
N GLY A 29 18.89 14.93 1.78
CA GLY A 29 18.95 13.97 2.88
C GLY A 29 18.60 12.55 2.45
N PRO A 30 18.59 11.59 3.38
CA PRO A 30 18.20 10.22 3.07
C PRO A 30 16.72 10.13 2.67
N SER A 31 16.44 9.36 1.62
CA SER A 31 15.10 9.13 1.11
C SER A 31 14.82 7.64 0.95
N ILE A 32 13.61 7.21 1.31
CA ILE A 32 13.13 5.85 1.15
C ILE A 32 11.82 5.87 0.37
N VAL A 33 11.77 5.16 -0.76
CA VAL A 33 10.54 4.95 -1.52
C VAL A 33 10.21 3.46 -1.53
N ILE A 34 9.08 3.11 -0.94
CA ILE A 34 8.61 1.72 -0.78
C ILE A 34 7.57 1.46 -1.86
N CYS A 35 7.89 0.56 -2.80
CA CYS A 35 7.04 0.25 -3.93
C CYS A 35 6.35 -1.10 -3.73
N TYR A 36 5.03 -1.18 -3.96
CA TYR A 36 4.33 -2.45 -4.03
C TYR A 36 4.75 -3.22 -5.29
N CYS A 37 5.04 -4.50 -5.11
CA CYS A 37 5.31 -5.41 -6.21
C CYS A 37 4.67 -6.78 -5.92
N PRO A 38 3.80 -7.31 -6.80
CA PRO A 38 3.32 -8.68 -6.70
C PRO A 38 4.49 -9.68 -6.78
N CYS A 39 4.34 -10.81 -6.10
CA CYS A 39 5.40 -11.81 -6.03
C CYS A 39 5.59 -12.52 -7.37
N LEU A 40 6.81 -12.43 -7.95
CA LEU A 40 7.15 -13.11 -9.20
C LEU A 40 7.16 -14.63 -9.03
N GLU A 41 7.72 -15.15 -7.94
CA GLU A 41 7.84 -16.60 -7.69
C GLU A 41 6.49 -17.27 -7.42
N GLN A 42 5.62 -16.63 -6.68
CA GLN A 42 4.30 -17.18 -6.33
C GLN A 42 3.26 -16.94 -7.42
N HIS A 43 3.52 -16.01 -8.31
CA HIS A 43 2.65 -15.57 -9.39
C HIS A 43 1.29 -14.98 -8.97
N ILE A 44 0.70 -14.25 -9.91
CA ILE A 44 -0.69 -13.79 -9.85
C ILE A 44 -1.56 -14.84 -10.54
N LYS A 45 -2.70 -15.21 -9.97
CA LYS A 45 -3.62 -16.20 -10.52
C LYS A 45 -4.05 -15.90 -11.97
N ALA A 46 -4.27 -14.62 -12.29
CA ALA A 46 -4.63 -14.16 -13.64
C ALA A 46 -3.42 -14.02 -14.60
N GLY A 47 -2.20 -14.33 -14.13
CA GLY A 47 -0.96 -14.20 -14.89
C GLY A 47 -0.19 -12.91 -14.59
N MET A 48 1.14 -12.96 -14.74
CA MET A 48 2.03 -11.84 -14.39
C MET A 48 1.83 -10.58 -15.27
N GLY A 49 1.21 -10.72 -16.44
CA GLY A 49 0.81 -9.59 -17.28
C GLY A 49 -0.21 -8.63 -16.62
N THR A 50 -0.88 -9.08 -15.55
CA THR A 50 -1.85 -8.29 -14.78
C THR A 50 -1.23 -7.61 -13.55
N SER A 51 0.10 -7.54 -13.44
CA SER A 51 0.79 -6.99 -12.26
C SER A 51 0.35 -5.58 -11.90
N GLN A 52 0.15 -4.71 -12.89
CA GLN A 52 -0.29 -3.33 -12.67
C GLN A 52 -1.74 -3.28 -12.15
N ASP A 53 -2.61 -4.14 -12.66
CA ASP A 53 -4.00 -4.24 -12.20
C ASP A 53 -4.05 -4.78 -10.76
N GLU A 54 -3.16 -5.71 -10.41
CA GLU A 54 -3.08 -6.24 -9.06
C GLU A 54 -2.57 -5.20 -8.05
N MET A 55 -1.62 -4.34 -8.43
CA MET A 55 -1.20 -3.17 -7.63
C MET A 55 -2.38 -2.22 -7.39
N LYS A 56 -3.21 -1.98 -8.43
CA LYS A 56 -4.41 -1.15 -8.32
C LYS A 56 -5.42 -1.74 -7.35
N LYS A 57 -5.70 -3.04 -7.45
CA LYS A 57 -6.58 -3.75 -6.51
C LYS A 57 -6.09 -3.67 -5.07
N ALA A 58 -4.77 -3.83 -4.85
CA ALA A 58 -4.17 -3.72 -3.51
C ALA A 58 -4.45 -2.36 -2.87
N VAL A 59 -4.39 -1.28 -3.64
CA VAL A 59 -4.66 0.07 -3.15
C VAL A 59 -6.17 0.31 -2.98
N GLU A 60 -7.00 -0.11 -3.94
CA GLU A 60 -8.45 0.07 -3.89
C GLU A 60 -9.09 -0.62 -2.68
N CYS A 61 -8.60 -1.81 -2.31
CA CYS A 61 -9.12 -2.55 -1.15
C CYS A 61 -8.48 -2.11 0.18
N GLY A 62 -7.41 -1.30 0.15
CA GLY A 62 -6.69 -0.82 1.33
C GLY A 62 -5.64 -1.78 1.88
N TYR A 63 -5.32 -2.86 1.17
CA TYR A 63 -4.19 -3.71 1.54
C TYR A 63 -2.87 -2.93 1.49
N TRP A 64 -2.73 -2.03 0.51
CA TRP A 64 -1.61 -1.11 0.34
C TRP A 64 -2.09 0.33 0.30
N HIS A 65 -1.41 1.23 1.01
CA HIS A 65 -1.75 2.65 1.07
C HIS A 65 -0.68 3.49 0.39
N LEU A 66 -1.10 4.57 -0.27
CA LEU A 66 -0.20 5.54 -0.85
C LEU A 66 -0.06 6.72 0.11
N TYR A 67 1.18 7.07 0.47
CA TYR A 67 1.46 8.23 1.31
C TYR A 67 2.87 8.77 1.05
N ARG A 68 3.08 9.98 1.50
CA ARG A 68 4.38 10.66 1.51
C ARG A 68 4.60 11.32 2.85
N TYR A 69 5.82 11.24 3.37
CA TYR A 69 6.30 11.99 4.52
C TYR A 69 7.47 12.85 4.08
N ASP A 70 7.26 14.17 4.02
CA ASP A 70 8.27 15.13 3.62
C ASP A 70 8.66 16.03 4.81
N PRO A 71 9.87 15.84 5.39
CA PRO A 71 10.33 16.62 6.53
C PRO A 71 10.38 18.14 6.28
N ARG A 72 10.53 18.58 5.02
CA ARG A 72 10.59 20.01 4.66
C ARG A 72 9.32 20.76 5.05
N ARG A 73 8.20 20.07 5.04
CA ARG A 73 6.89 20.63 5.39
C ARG A 73 6.80 21.09 6.86
N ILE A 74 7.61 20.50 7.74
CA ILE A 74 7.67 20.90 9.17
C ILE A 74 8.15 22.36 9.28
N ALA A 75 9.16 22.73 8.49
CA ALA A 75 9.66 24.12 8.47
C ALA A 75 8.63 25.12 7.91
N GLU A 76 7.66 24.62 7.12
CA GLU A 76 6.54 25.42 6.60
C GLU A 76 5.33 25.46 7.55
N GLY A 77 5.43 24.86 8.73
CA GLY A 77 4.31 24.74 9.68
C GLY A 77 3.18 23.81 9.20
N LYS A 78 3.48 22.90 8.26
CA LYS A 78 2.51 21.95 7.68
C LYS A 78 2.75 20.54 8.20
N ASN A 79 1.69 19.73 8.19
CA ASN A 79 1.83 18.31 8.48
C ASN A 79 2.78 17.65 7.46
N PRO A 80 3.87 17.00 7.89
CA PRO A 80 4.78 16.31 6.99
C PRO A 80 4.17 15.06 6.36
N PHE A 81 3.20 14.41 7.02
CA PHE A 81 2.52 13.23 6.52
C PHE A 81 1.36 13.62 5.59
N GLN A 82 1.34 13.03 4.42
CA GLN A 82 0.33 13.25 3.38
C GLN A 82 -0.21 11.90 2.94
N LEU A 83 -1.47 11.62 3.28
CA LEU A 83 -2.16 10.41 2.82
C LEU A 83 -2.69 10.68 1.40
N ASP A 84 -2.14 9.96 0.42
CA ASP A 84 -2.53 10.08 -0.99
C ASP A 84 -3.64 9.08 -1.37
N SER A 85 -3.81 8.00 -0.60
CA SER A 85 -4.89 7.04 -0.79
C SER A 85 -6.24 7.63 -0.45
N LYS A 86 -7.24 7.29 -1.27
CA LYS A 86 -8.66 7.49 -0.96
C LYS A 86 -9.11 6.47 0.09
N GLU A 87 -10.32 6.65 0.62
CA GLU A 87 -10.96 5.66 1.48
C GLU A 87 -11.12 4.32 0.74
N PRO A 88 -10.61 3.22 1.30
CA PRO A 88 -10.60 1.94 0.61
C PRO A 88 -11.95 1.23 0.67
N ASP A 89 -12.24 0.46 -0.36
CA ASP A 89 -13.34 -0.51 -0.37
C ASP A 89 -12.88 -1.84 0.23
N THR A 90 -12.98 -1.97 1.55
CA THR A 90 -12.51 -3.17 2.27
C THR A 90 -13.30 -4.44 1.96
N SER A 91 -14.45 -4.35 1.28
CA SER A 91 -15.19 -5.53 0.81
C SER A 91 -14.42 -6.33 -0.25
N LYS A 92 -13.46 -5.67 -0.94
CA LYS A 92 -12.64 -6.27 -2.00
C LYS A 92 -11.34 -6.92 -1.50
N VAL A 93 -11.05 -6.86 -0.19
CA VAL A 93 -9.80 -7.44 0.36
C VAL A 93 -9.69 -8.93 0.05
N MET A 94 -10.76 -9.69 0.21
CA MET A 94 -10.74 -11.12 -0.06
C MET A 94 -10.49 -11.43 -1.54
N ASP A 95 -11.10 -10.70 -2.47
CA ASP A 95 -10.88 -10.89 -3.90
C ASP A 95 -9.42 -10.60 -4.28
N PHE A 96 -8.83 -9.55 -3.68
CA PHE A 96 -7.41 -9.25 -3.85
C PHE A 96 -6.52 -10.38 -3.32
N LEU A 97 -6.74 -10.84 -2.07
CA LEU A 97 -5.94 -11.91 -1.47
C LEU A 97 -6.02 -13.21 -2.27
N MET A 98 -7.20 -13.54 -2.81
CA MET A 98 -7.38 -14.74 -3.64
C MET A 98 -6.79 -14.59 -5.05
N GLY A 99 -6.47 -13.39 -5.49
CA GLY A 99 -5.81 -13.11 -6.75
C GLY A 99 -4.30 -13.37 -6.74
N GLU A 100 -3.65 -13.28 -5.59
CA GLU A 100 -2.22 -13.56 -5.43
C GLU A 100 -2.00 -14.94 -4.79
N ASN A 101 -1.28 -15.83 -5.50
CA ASN A 101 -1.07 -17.20 -5.04
C ASN A 101 -0.39 -17.28 -3.68
N ARG A 102 0.50 -16.32 -3.33
CA ARG A 102 1.17 -16.27 -2.02
C ARG A 102 0.18 -16.17 -0.84
N PHE A 103 -0.99 -15.57 -1.05
CA PHE A 103 -2.04 -15.50 -0.05
C PHE A 103 -3.05 -16.65 -0.20
N ALA A 104 -3.46 -16.95 -1.45
CA ALA A 104 -4.45 -17.98 -1.72
C ALA A 104 -3.98 -19.38 -1.30
N SER A 105 -2.68 -19.67 -1.37
CA SER A 105 -2.10 -20.95 -0.95
C SER A 105 -2.26 -21.26 0.53
N LEU A 106 -2.49 -20.24 1.36
CA LEU A 106 -2.74 -20.42 2.79
C LEU A 106 -3.94 -21.35 3.04
N LYS A 107 -4.99 -21.23 2.23
CA LYS A 107 -6.18 -22.08 2.37
C LYS A 107 -5.91 -23.55 2.07
N ASN A 108 -4.97 -23.84 1.17
CA ASN A 108 -4.57 -25.21 0.83
C ASN A 108 -3.63 -25.80 1.89
N ASN A 109 -2.71 -24.98 2.43
CA ASN A 109 -1.68 -25.43 3.35
C ASN A 109 -2.16 -25.49 4.81
N PHE A 110 -3.08 -24.58 5.20
CA PHE A 110 -3.57 -24.43 6.58
C PHE A 110 -5.07 -24.13 6.60
N PRO A 111 -5.94 -25.04 6.11
CA PRO A 111 -7.38 -24.80 5.95
C PRO A 111 -8.05 -24.40 7.26
N ASP A 112 -7.66 -25.02 8.38
CA ASP A 112 -8.26 -24.77 9.71
C ASP A 112 -7.98 -23.36 10.25
N LYS A 113 -6.95 -22.66 9.73
CA LYS A 113 -6.51 -21.35 10.19
C LYS A 113 -6.76 -20.22 9.17
N ALA A 114 -6.91 -20.57 7.91
CA ALA A 114 -6.94 -19.61 6.81
C ALA A 114 -8.07 -18.59 6.95
N ASP A 115 -9.29 -19.05 7.22
CA ASP A 115 -10.46 -18.18 7.28
C ASP A 115 -10.37 -17.17 8.43
N ALA A 116 -9.83 -17.58 9.60
CA ALA A 116 -9.61 -16.68 10.73
C ALA A 116 -8.51 -15.64 10.42
N LEU A 117 -7.45 -16.02 9.71
CA LEU A 117 -6.36 -15.13 9.32
C LEU A 117 -6.81 -14.12 8.26
N TYR A 118 -7.62 -14.54 7.29
CA TYR A 118 -8.19 -13.63 6.30
C TYR A 118 -9.15 -12.62 6.94
N ALA A 119 -10.01 -13.07 7.84
CA ALA A 119 -10.90 -12.17 8.59
C ALA A 119 -10.10 -11.14 9.41
N LYS A 120 -9.01 -11.58 10.04
CA LYS A 120 -8.09 -10.70 10.76
C LYS A 120 -7.44 -9.68 9.85
N GLU A 121 -6.99 -10.06 8.64
CA GLU A 121 -6.41 -9.14 7.68
C GLU A 121 -7.40 -8.04 7.25
N VAL A 122 -8.68 -8.37 7.06
CA VAL A 122 -9.71 -7.36 6.75
C VAL A 122 -9.82 -6.32 7.86
N GLU A 123 -9.79 -6.75 9.14
CA GLU A 123 -9.82 -5.82 10.28
C GLU A 123 -8.52 -5.00 10.37
N ASP A 124 -7.37 -5.62 10.11
CA ASP A 124 -6.07 -4.94 10.13
C ASP A 124 -5.96 -3.88 9.01
N VAL A 125 -6.55 -4.13 7.84
CA VAL A 125 -6.66 -3.14 6.74
C VAL A 125 -7.44 -1.91 7.20
N LYS A 126 -8.62 -2.11 7.82
CA LYS A 126 -9.44 -1.01 8.35
C LYS A 126 -8.69 -0.20 9.41
N ALA A 127 -8.07 -0.89 10.36
CA ALA A 127 -7.32 -0.26 11.45
C ALA A 127 -6.10 0.53 10.92
N ARG A 128 -5.40 0.00 9.92
CA ARG A 128 -4.26 0.64 9.26
C ARG A 128 -4.67 1.92 8.55
N TYR A 129 -5.77 1.90 7.79
CA TYR A 129 -6.29 3.11 7.15
C TYR A 129 -6.68 4.18 8.16
N ALA A 130 -7.42 3.80 9.22
CA ALA A 130 -7.81 4.73 10.28
C ALA A 130 -6.58 5.39 10.94
N LYS A 131 -5.50 4.63 11.16
CA LYS A 131 -4.24 5.15 11.69
C LYS A 131 -3.60 6.17 10.73
N TYR A 132 -3.51 5.87 9.44
CA TYR A 132 -2.94 6.80 8.46
C TYR A 132 -3.79 8.05 8.28
N LYS A 133 -5.13 7.90 8.30
CA LYS A 133 -6.05 9.05 8.27
C LYS A 133 -5.80 9.98 9.46
N LYS A 134 -5.70 9.43 10.67
CA LYS A 134 -5.38 10.22 11.87
C LYS A 134 -4.03 10.93 11.77
N LEU A 135 -3.00 10.26 11.22
CA LEU A 135 -1.70 10.90 10.99
C LEU A 135 -1.76 12.06 9.99
N ALA A 136 -2.65 11.98 9.00
CA ALA A 136 -2.83 13.03 8.00
C ALA A 136 -3.63 14.23 8.54
N GLU A 137 -4.46 14.03 9.55
CA GLU A 137 -5.24 15.09 10.20
C GLU A 137 -4.41 15.93 11.19
N GLY A 138 -3.27 15.39 11.68
CA GLY A 138 -2.33 16.07 12.59
C GLY A 138 -2.54 15.68 14.03
#